data_c6a86cea1ef22f3a199d799bd39c78b9
#
_entry.id   c6a86cea1ef22f3a199d799bd39c78b9
#
_cell.length_a   1.000
_cell.length_b   1.000
_cell.length_c   1.000
_cell.angle_alpha   90.00
_cell.angle_beta   90.00
_cell.angle_gamma   90.00
#
_symmetry.space_group_name_H-M   'P 1'
#
loop_
_entity.id
_entity.type
_entity.pdbx_description
1 polymer ?
#
loop_
_entity_poly.entity_id
_entity_poly.type
_entity_poly.pdbx_seq_one_letter_code
_entity_poly.pdbx_strand_id
1 'polypeptide(L)'
;MKKNIWVLIILLFCSIAGFAQKKTDANINGHVINKNSKEHMPYINVSIKGTTIGTTTDATGHYYLKNLPVGEFTIIISGVGYKTSEQKVTIISGKSIEVNFEIEEDQIMLDDVVVSVNRNETNRKEAPTIVNIISPKIFENTNSVCLAQGLNFQPGLRVETNCQNSGFQQVRINGLDGPYSQILIDSRPIFSSLAGVYGIEQIPANMIERVEVVRGGGSALFGSNAIAGTINIITKEPTANSVTLSNTTNLIYGKKTDINTSLNASVVSDDYKTGVMIFGSTRQRSPFDYDGDGFTEIGKINGKNIGFRGFYKTSNYSKLTIEYHNMGEFRRGGNHLDLPPHETDITEQIEHNINTGGLKYDIFSKNNKHRFNIYSSAQKIDRKSYYGAQKDPNAYGSTDDKTFVAGMQYTYSMDTLLFMPAQLTMGTEYSNNEMLDEMLGYDRTINQTVNTKSAFLQNEWKNKKFSILLGGRFDKHNLIKDLIISPRMNFRYNPNEFMSLRASYSSGFRAPQAFDEDLHITAVGGNVVLIQLDPNLKTEKSHSYSASADFYKTFGQVQINLLIEGFYTIWIMCLC
;
A
#
# COMPACT_ATOMS: atom_id res chain seq x y z
N MET A 1 -17.93 -31.16 -14.48
CA MET A 1 -16.55 -30.90 -14.01
C MET A 1 -16.38 -29.79 -12.97
N LYS A 2 -17.17 -28.72 -12.97
CA LYS A 2 -17.00 -27.57 -11.99
C LYS A 2 -17.32 -27.92 -10.52
N LYS A 3 -18.22 -28.86 -10.23
CA LYS A 3 -18.58 -29.23 -8.84
C LYS A 3 -17.49 -30.01 -8.07
N ASN A 4 -16.62 -30.72 -8.77
CA ASN A 4 -15.60 -31.58 -8.11
C ASN A 4 -14.32 -30.81 -7.71
N ILE A 5 -14.09 -29.61 -8.29
CA ILE A 5 -12.93 -28.78 -7.95
C ILE A 5 -13.09 -28.18 -6.55
N TRP A 6 -14.29 -27.76 -6.17
CA TRP A 6 -14.56 -27.24 -4.83
C TRP A 6 -14.41 -28.28 -3.73
N VAL A 7 -14.79 -29.54 -4.01
CA VAL A 7 -14.60 -30.66 -3.08
C VAL A 7 -13.12 -30.99 -2.91
N LEU A 8 -12.32 -30.92 -3.99
CA LEU A 8 -10.87 -31.12 -3.91
C LEU A 8 -10.17 -29.99 -3.12
N ILE A 9 -10.60 -28.76 -3.29
CA ILE A 9 -10.08 -27.61 -2.54
C ILE A 9 -10.43 -27.73 -1.05
N ILE A 10 -11.66 -28.13 -0.71
CA ILE A 10 -12.09 -28.35 0.68
C ILE A 10 -11.33 -29.54 1.29
N LEU A 11 -11.12 -30.63 0.57
CA LEU A 11 -10.34 -31.77 1.04
C LEU A 11 -8.84 -31.43 1.21
N LEU A 12 -8.27 -30.57 0.35
CA LEU A 12 -6.91 -30.06 0.51
C LEU A 12 -6.79 -29.16 1.75
N PHE A 13 -7.80 -28.36 2.03
CA PHE A 13 -7.87 -27.53 3.26
C PHE A 13 -8.07 -28.37 4.54
N CYS A 14 -8.87 -29.42 4.48
CA CYS A 14 -9.07 -30.32 5.63
C CYS A 14 -7.83 -31.17 5.97
N SER A 15 -6.99 -31.50 4.99
CA SER A 15 -5.75 -32.25 5.24
C SER A 15 -4.64 -31.44 5.91
N ILE A 16 -4.73 -30.11 5.93
CA ILE A 16 -3.79 -29.20 6.60
C ILE A 16 -4.08 -29.05 8.10
N ALA A 17 -5.29 -29.41 8.55
CA ALA A 17 -5.75 -29.21 9.94
C ALA A 17 -5.20 -30.24 10.97
N GLY A 18 -4.35 -31.19 10.57
CA GLY A 18 -4.01 -32.36 11.38
C GLY A 18 -2.69 -32.33 12.18
N PHE A 19 -1.90 -31.27 12.17
CA PHE A 19 -0.67 -31.20 12.97
C PHE A 19 -0.91 -30.53 14.32
N ALA A 20 -1.41 -31.29 15.31
CA ALA A 20 -1.43 -30.87 16.70
C ALA A 20 0.00 -30.60 17.17
N GLN A 21 0.35 -29.36 17.39
CA GLN A 21 1.65 -28.95 17.89
C GLN A 21 1.80 -29.45 19.36
N LYS A 22 2.85 -30.20 19.64
CA LYS A 22 3.17 -30.66 20.99
C LYS A 22 3.45 -29.41 21.86
N LYS A 23 2.71 -29.23 22.96
CA LYS A 23 2.97 -28.16 23.90
C LYS A 23 4.38 -28.29 24.46
N THR A 24 5.18 -27.24 24.37
CA THR A 24 6.57 -27.25 24.86
C THR A 24 6.69 -26.67 26.27
N ASP A 25 5.66 -25.92 26.72
CA ASP A 25 5.65 -25.13 27.97
C ASP A 25 6.87 -24.18 28.10
N ALA A 26 7.51 -23.89 26.97
CA ALA A 26 8.62 -22.95 26.88
C ALA A 26 8.07 -21.54 26.62
N ASN A 27 8.43 -20.59 27.44
CA ASN A 27 7.88 -19.24 27.38
C ASN A 27 8.98 -18.18 27.45
N ILE A 28 8.69 -17.00 26.91
CA ILE A 28 9.51 -15.80 27.11
C ILE A 28 8.59 -14.68 27.59
N ASN A 29 9.03 -13.99 28.62
CA ASN A 29 8.40 -12.78 29.13
C ASN A 29 9.45 -11.68 29.28
N GLY A 30 9.02 -10.44 29.38
CA GLY A 30 9.91 -9.31 29.57
C GLY A 30 9.18 -8.00 29.40
N HIS A 31 9.95 -6.93 29.37
CA HIS A 31 9.45 -5.59 29.12
C HIS A 31 10.34 -4.84 28.11
N VAL A 32 9.75 -3.83 27.51
CA VAL A 32 10.44 -2.92 26.59
C VAL A 32 10.38 -1.52 27.19
N ILE A 33 11.53 -0.87 27.33
CA ILE A 33 11.62 0.50 27.83
C ILE A 33 12.29 1.42 26.82
N ASN A 34 11.96 2.70 26.87
CA ASN A 34 12.68 3.73 26.16
C ASN A 34 14.05 3.92 26.81
N LYS A 35 15.13 3.83 26.03
CA LYS A 35 16.50 3.92 26.54
C LYS A 35 16.80 5.25 27.23
N ASN A 36 16.20 6.34 26.75
CA ASN A 36 16.46 7.70 27.24
C ASN A 36 15.55 8.07 28.41
N SER A 37 14.22 7.93 28.27
CA SER A 37 13.25 8.29 29.31
C SER A 37 13.11 7.22 30.39
N LYS A 38 13.55 5.97 30.12
CA LYS A 38 13.35 4.79 30.97
C LYS A 38 11.87 4.43 31.19
N GLU A 39 10.97 5.03 30.45
CA GLU A 39 9.56 4.71 30.50
C GLU A 39 9.27 3.40 29.77
N HIS A 40 8.32 2.64 30.30
CA HIS A 40 7.83 1.44 29.67
C HIS A 40 7.11 1.76 28.37
N MET A 41 7.40 1.00 27.31
CA MET A 41 6.91 1.26 25.96
C MET A 41 5.73 0.35 25.61
N PRO A 42 4.51 0.87 25.58
CA PRO A 42 3.34 0.11 25.16
C PRO A 42 3.30 -0.12 23.64
N TYR A 43 2.67 -1.22 23.24
CA TYR A 43 2.34 -1.57 21.86
C TYR A 43 3.54 -1.70 20.90
N ILE A 44 4.71 -2.02 21.46
CA ILE A 44 5.91 -2.34 20.68
C ILE A 44 5.84 -3.80 20.22
N ASN A 45 6.12 -4.02 18.95
CA ASN A 45 6.08 -5.36 18.34
C ASN A 45 7.26 -6.21 18.81
N VAL A 46 6.97 -7.42 19.27
CA VAL A 46 7.93 -8.43 19.72
C VAL A 46 7.73 -9.69 18.90
N SER A 47 8.71 -10.08 18.11
CA SER A 47 8.58 -11.21 17.19
C SER A 47 9.82 -12.11 17.19
N ILE A 48 9.63 -13.37 16.83
CA ILE A 48 10.72 -14.31 16.58
C ILE A 48 11.04 -14.32 15.08
N LYS A 49 12.26 -13.96 14.74
CA LYS A 49 12.75 -13.84 13.35
C LYS A 49 12.45 -15.09 12.53
N GLY A 50 11.80 -14.89 11.37
CA GLY A 50 11.43 -15.94 10.42
C GLY A 50 10.37 -16.91 10.89
N THR A 51 9.55 -16.48 11.79
CA THR A 51 8.36 -17.20 12.22
C THR A 51 7.16 -16.28 12.18
N THR A 52 5.97 -16.85 12.39
CA THR A 52 4.76 -16.06 12.62
C THR A 52 4.53 -15.80 14.12
N ILE A 53 5.47 -16.18 14.98
CA ILE A 53 5.37 -16.02 16.43
C ILE A 53 5.70 -14.57 16.77
N GLY A 54 4.79 -13.89 17.42
CA GLY A 54 4.98 -12.52 17.87
C GLY A 54 3.80 -12.08 18.71
N THR A 55 4.02 -11.00 19.43
CA THR A 55 3.08 -10.30 20.29
C THR A 55 3.42 -8.80 20.25
N THR A 56 2.68 -8.00 21.00
CA THR A 56 3.08 -6.63 21.34
C THR A 56 3.20 -6.49 22.84
N THR A 57 3.94 -5.46 23.27
CA THR A 57 3.88 -5.06 24.66
C THR A 57 2.47 -4.55 25.00
N ASP A 58 2.01 -4.84 26.20
CA ASP A 58 0.74 -4.33 26.73
C ASP A 58 0.81 -2.82 27.08
N ALA A 59 -0.25 -2.27 27.64
CA ALA A 59 -0.32 -0.87 28.06
C ALA A 59 0.75 -0.49 29.12
N THR A 60 1.33 -1.48 29.79
CA THR A 60 2.38 -1.31 30.80
C THR A 60 3.78 -1.63 30.27
N GLY A 61 3.91 -1.88 28.95
CA GLY A 61 5.18 -2.16 28.30
C GLY A 61 5.71 -3.56 28.48
N HIS A 62 4.91 -4.49 29.02
CA HIS A 62 5.30 -5.89 29.22
C HIS A 62 4.80 -6.78 28.09
N TYR A 63 5.49 -7.90 27.84
CA TYR A 63 5.11 -8.87 26.84
C TYR A 63 5.28 -10.32 27.32
N TYR A 64 4.54 -11.22 26.66
CA TYR A 64 4.58 -12.63 26.96
C TYR A 64 4.40 -13.47 25.68
N LEU A 65 5.36 -14.37 25.41
CA LEU A 65 5.32 -15.35 24.33
C LEU A 65 5.23 -16.75 24.92
N LYS A 66 4.20 -17.51 24.52
CA LYS A 66 3.87 -18.85 25.09
C LYS A 66 4.15 -19.99 24.11
N ASN A 67 4.45 -21.17 24.68
CA ASN A 67 4.56 -22.43 23.92
C ASN A 67 5.51 -22.34 22.71
N LEU A 68 6.67 -21.77 22.91
CA LEU A 68 7.65 -21.51 21.88
C LEU A 68 8.34 -22.80 21.42
N PRO A 69 8.77 -22.89 20.16
CA PRO A 69 9.61 -23.98 19.69
C PRO A 69 10.97 -23.96 20.42
N VAL A 70 11.48 -25.14 20.76
CA VAL A 70 12.78 -25.29 21.39
C VAL A 70 13.91 -25.08 20.38
N GLY A 71 14.97 -24.37 20.76
CA GLY A 71 16.13 -24.10 19.91
C GLY A 71 16.68 -22.69 20.08
N GLU A 72 17.62 -22.33 19.23
CA GLU A 72 18.16 -20.96 19.16
C GLU A 72 17.34 -20.10 18.21
N PHE A 73 16.91 -18.95 18.69
CA PHE A 73 16.11 -17.99 17.91
C PHE A 73 16.62 -16.57 18.15
N THR A 74 16.25 -15.67 17.24
CA THR A 74 16.47 -14.24 17.40
C THR A 74 15.12 -13.58 17.66
N ILE A 75 14.99 -12.87 18.77
CA ILE A 75 13.86 -12.00 19.06
C ILE A 75 14.13 -10.66 18.40
N ILE A 76 13.12 -10.11 17.74
CA ILE A 76 13.14 -8.78 17.13
C ILE A 76 12.12 -7.92 17.85
N ILE A 77 12.57 -6.74 18.26
CA ILE A 77 11.70 -5.69 18.79
C ILE A 77 11.65 -4.58 17.75
N SER A 78 10.47 -4.17 17.36
CA SER A 78 10.27 -3.11 16.37
C SER A 78 9.01 -2.29 16.66
N GLY A 79 9.07 -1.01 16.33
CA GLY A 79 7.96 -0.08 16.40
C GLY A 79 8.23 1.08 15.45
N VAL A 80 7.20 1.62 14.81
CA VAL A 80 7.35 2.76 13.88
C VAL A 80 7.90 3.96 14.66
N GLY A 81 9.02 4.51 14.18
CA GLY A 81 9.72 5.60 14.85
C GLY A 81 10.69 5.18 15.95
N TYR A 82 11.01 3.89 16.06
CA TYR A 82 12.00 3.35 17.00
C TYR A 82 13.01 2.47 16.29
N LYS A 83 14.25 2.46 16.77
CA LYS A 83 15.30 1.57 16.24
C LYS A 83 14.95 0.13 16.53
N THR A 84 15.01 -0.72 15.51
CA THR A 84 14.84 -2.16 15.67
C THR A 84 15.97 -2.74 16.52
N SER A 85 15.63 -3.56 17.52
CA SER A 85 16.58 -4.27 18.37
C SER A 85 16.45 -5.77 18.18
N GLU A 86 17.58 -6.49 18.11
CA GLU A 86 17.61 -7.94 17.95
C GLU A 86 18.45 -8.58 19.05
N GLN A 87 17.96 -9.70 19.62
CA GLN A 87 18.69 -10.48 20.62
C GLN A 87 18.54 -11.97 20.37
N LYS A 88 19.67 -12.70 20.39
CA LYS A 88 19.66 -14.17 20.32
C LYS A 88 19.29 -14.76 21.67
N VAL A 89 18.43 -15.76 21.65
CA VAL A 89 17.95 -16.48 22.84
C VAL A 89 17.91 -17.97 22.59
N THR A 90 18.18 -18.77 23.61
CA THR A 90 18.04 -20.22 23.57
C THR A 90 16.79 -20.63 24.33
N ILE A 91 15.81 -21.16 23.61
CA ILE A 91 14.51 -21.58 24.17
C ILE A 91 14.60 -23.05 24.59
N ILE A 92 14.27 -23.32 25.85
CA ILE A 92 14.35 -24.65 26.48
C ILE A 92 12.95 -25.08 26.90
N SER A 93 12.58 -26.36 26.61
CA SER A 93 11.28 -26.92 27.00
C SER A 93 11.03 -26.83 28.52
N GLY A 94 9.82 -26.43 28.89
CA GLY A 94 9.40 -26.33 30.28
C GLY A 94 10.03 -25.16 31.06
N LYS A 95 10.72 -24.22 30.39
CA LYS A 95 11.30 -23.04 31.04
C LYS A 95 10.67 -21.76 30.54
N SER A 96 10.49 -20.80 31.47
CA SER A 96 10.22 -19.39 31.14
C SER A 96 11.50 -18.60 31.29
N ILE A 97 11.82 -17.78 30.28
CA ILE A 97 13.04 -16.96 30.22
C ILE A 97 12.59 -15.50 30.19
N GLU A 98 13.20 -14.67 31.01
CA GLU A 98 12.99 -13.23 30.97
C GLU A 98 13.99 -12.59 30.00
N VAL A 99 13.49 -11.76 29.08
CA VAL A 99 14.28 -11.03 28.11
C VAL A 99 13.76 -9.60 28.01
N ASN A 100 14.56 -8.65 28.45
CA ASN A 100 14.20 -7.24 28.50
C ASN A 100 14.92 -6.46 27.41
N PHE A 101 14.28 -5.42 26.87
CA PHE A 101 14.84 -4.60 25.80
C PHE A 101 14.81 -3.12 26.14
N GLU A 102 15.84 -2.43 25.68
CA GLU A 102 15.87 -0.98 25.62
C GLU A 102 15.82 -0.56 24.16
N ILE A 103 14.89 0.33 23.80
CA ILE A 103 14.76 0.87 22.44
C ILE A 103 14.99 2.38 22.44
N GLU A 104 15.56 2.87 21.35
CA GLU A 104 15.80 4.29 21.08
C GLU A 104 14.81 4.80 20.04
N GLU A 105 14.40 6.07 20.18
CA GLU A 105 13.66 6.73 19.10
C GLU A 105 14.50 6.85 17.85
N ASP A 106 13.89 6.58 16.70
CA ASP A 106 14.46 6.81 15.37
C ASP A 106 13.53 7.75 14.59
N GLN A 107 13.65 9.04 14.82
CA GLN A 107 12.83 10.05 14.15
C GLN A 107 13.07 10.09 12.63
N ILE A 108 14.22 9.62 12.17
CA ILE A 108 14.57 9.53 10.74
C ILE A 108 14.08 8.21 10.14
N MET A 109 13.65 7.26 10.97
CA MET A 109 13.15 5.94 10.57
C MET A 109 14.15 5.15 9.69
N LEU A 110 15.45 5.25 10.00
CA LEU A 110 16.51 4.59 9.23
C LEU A 110 16.52 3.07 9.42
N ASP A 111 16.19 2.62 10.62
CA ASP A 111 16.15 1.21 10.99
C ASP A 111 14.78 0.57 10.77
N ASP A 112 13.81 1.32 10.22
CA ASP A 112 12.49 0.80 9.90
C ASP A 112 12.57 -0.28 8.80
N VAL A 113 11.70 -1.26 8.92
CA VAL A 113 11.56 -2.35 7.95
C VAL A 113 10.64 -1.92 6.83
N VAL A 114 11.10 -2.06 5.59
CA VAL A 114 10.34 -1.76 4.37
C VAL A 114 10.18 -3.01 3.51
N VAL A 115 9.10 -3.09 2.75
CA VAL A 115 8.79 -4.23 1.87
C VAL A 115 8.70 -3.85 0.40
N SER A 116 8.57 -2.57 0.08
CA SER A 116 8.31 -2.09 -1.29
C SER A 116 9.49 -2.21 -2.25
N VAL A 117 10.70 -2.45 -1.74
CA VAL A 117 11.92 -2.49 -2.55
C VAL A 117 12.06 -3.80 -3.32
N ASN A 118 11.82 -4.91 -2.66
CA ASN A 118 12.07 -6.26 -3.20
C ASN A 118 10.96 -7.26 -2.85
N ARG A 119 9.82 -6.78 -2.36
CA ARG A 119 8.68 -7.56 -1.82
C ARG A 119 9.08 -8.43 -0.62
N ASN A 120 10.19 -8.12 0.05
CA ASN A 120 10.66 -8.78 1.26
C ASN A 120 11.00 -7.72 2.31
N GLU A 121 10.88 -8.09 3.57
CA GLU A 121 11.27 -7.24 4.68
C GLU A 121 12.77 -6.92 4.61
N THR A 122 13.11 -5.64 4.56
CA THR A 122 14.49 -5.13 4.47
C THR A 122 14.59 -3.87 5.31
N ASN A 123 15.68 -3.74 6.06
CA ASN A 123 15.97 -2.49 6.76
C ASN A 123 16.15 -1.35 5.75
N ARG A 124 15.53 -0.19 5.97
CA ARG A 124 15.54 0.97 5.06
C ARG A 124 16.97 1.42 4.72
N LYS A 125 17.88 1.43 5.71
CA LYS A 125 19.29 1.80 5.52
C LYS A 125 20.02 0.81 4.60
N GLU A 126 19.65 -0.47 4.65
CA GLU A 126 20.23 -1.53 3.81
C GLU A 126 19.50 -1.72 2.49
N ALA A 127 18.38 -1.02 2.27
CA ALA A 127 17.62 -1.10 1.04
C ALA A 127 18.43 -0.58 -0.16
N PRO A 128 18.45 -1.30 -1.30
CA PRO A 128 19.23 -0.92 -2.47
C PRO A 128 18.66 0.27 -3.25
N THR A 129 17.45 0.72 -2.89
CA THR A 129 16.83 1.95 -3.40
C THR A 129 16.24 2.76 -2.25
N ILE A 130 15.99 4.05 -2.50
CA ILE A 130 15.39 4.93 -1.49
C ILE A 130 13.93 4.54 -1.29
N VAL A 131 13.55 4.37 -0.03
CA VAL A 131 12.16 4.27 0.41
C VAL A 131 11.87 5.39 1.38
N ASN A 132 10.91 6.22 1.04
CA ASN A 132 10.38 7.21 1.97
C ASN A 132 9.20 6.61 2.73
N ILE A 133 9.19 6.82 4.04
CA ILE A 133 8.14 6.30 4.92
C ILE A 133 7.33 7.47 5.46
N ILE A 134 6.02 7.40 5.29
CA ILE A 134 5.06 8.28 5.95
C ILE A 134 4.47 7.49 7.11
N SER A 135 4.82 7.88 8.33
CA SER A 135 4.37 7.21 9.54
C SER A 135 2.95 7.65 9.96
N PRO A 136 2.25 6.90 10.81
CA PRO A 136 0.97 7.31 11.39
C PRO A 136 1.05 8.66 12.09
N LYS A 137 2.19 8.97 12.71
CA LYS A 137 2.43 10.25 13.42
C LYS A 137 2.32 11.47 12.48
N ILE A 138 2.67 11.33 11.20
CA ILE A 138 2.47 12.41 10.22
C ILE A 138 0.98 12.65 10.02
N PHE A 139 0.17 11.60 9.82
CA PHE A 139 -1.28 11.73 9.66
C PHE A 139 -1.93 12.37 10.91
N GLU A 140 -1.50 11.97 12.10
CA GLU A 140 -1.98 12.52 13.37
C GLU A 140 -1.59 13.99 13.54
N ASN A 141 -0.30 14.33 13.37
CA ASN A 141 0.21 15.69 13.55
C ASN A 141 -0.36 16.69 12.53
N THR A 142 -0.74 16.22 11.34
CA THR A 142 -1.31 17.05 10.28
C THR A 142 -2.83 17.00 10.24
N ASN A 143 -3.46 16.23 11.14
CA ASN A 143 -4.90 15.95 11.14
C ASN A 143 -5.40 15.41 9.80
N SER A 144 -4.56 14.66 9.08
CA SER A 144 -4.91 14.05 7.81
C SER A 144 -5.88 12.89 8.01
N VAL A 145 -7.04 12.95 7.39
CA VAL A 145 -8.10 11.94 7.56
C VAL A 145 -8.06 10.85 6.48
N CYS A 146 -7.30 11.06 5.41
CA CYS A 146 -7.16 10.11 4.29
C CYS A 146 -5.74 10.11 3.74
N LEU A 147 -5.44 9.10 2.90
CA LEU A 147 -4.13 8.94 2.27
C LEU A 147 -3.68 10.19 1.52
N ALA A 148 -4.53 10.75 0.66
CA ALA A 148 -4.21 11.91 -0.18
C ALA A 148 -3.65 13.08 0.64
N GLN A 149 -4.25 13.39 1.78
CA GLN A 149 -3.80 14.48 2.65
C GLN A 149 -2.41 14.21 3.22
N GLY A 150 -2.14 13.00 3.69
CA GLY A 150 -0.84 12.63 4.26
C GLY A 150 0.29 12.63 3.23
N LEU A 151 0.00 12.28 1.97
CA LEU A 151 0.98 12.27 0.88
C LEU A 151 1.56 13.66 0.59
N ASN A 152 0.82 14.74 0.81
CA ASN A 152 1.29 16.10 0.60
C ASN A 152 2.46 16.51 1.50
N PHE A 153 2.68 15.81 2.60
CA PHE A 153 3.78 16.07 3.53
C PHE A 153 5.07 15.31 3.19
N GLN A 154 5.06 14.57 2.08
CA GLN A 154 6.25 13.85 1.63
C GLN A 154 6.97 14.61 0.51
N PRO A 155 8.22 15.05 0.70
CA PRO A 155 9.00 15.69 -0.36
C PRO A 155 9.08 14.83 -1.63
N GLY A 156 8.91 15.48 -2.80
CA GLY A 156 8.89 14.81 -4.11
C GLY A 156 7.53 14.22 -4.51
N LEU A 157 6.52 14.32 -3.63
CA LEU A 157 5.13 14.06 -3.95
C LEU A 157 4.33 15.37 -3.97
N ARG A 158 3.34 15.42 -4.82
CA ARG A 158 2.34 16.49 -4.86
C ARG A 158 0.98 15.89 -5.17
N VAL A 159 0.02 16.14 -4.30
CA VAL A 159 -1.39 15.84 -4.58
C VAL A 159 -2.01 17.08 -5.19
N GLU A 160 -2.48 16.98 -6.42
CA GLU A 160 -3.12 18.05 -7.16
C GLU A 160 -4.60 17.77 -7.31
N THR A 161 -5.43 18.79 -7.20
CA THR A 161 -6.85 18.73 -7.55
C THR A 161 -6.99 19.26 -8.98
N ASN A 162 -7.26 18.37 -9.93
CA ASN A 162 -7.34 18.71 -11.34
C ASN A 162 -8.74 19.12 -11.79
N CYS A 163 -9.74 18.90 -10.97
CA CYS A 163 -11.09 19.35 -11.21
C CYS A 163 -11.68 19.95 -9.93
N GLN A 164 -12.12 21.20 -10.02
CA GLN A 164 -12.72 21.94 -8.91
C GLN A 164 -14.06 21.29 -8.47
N ASN A 165 -14.91 20.97 -9.44
CA ASN A 165 -16.26 20.48 -9.16
C ASN A 165 -16.30 19.07 -8.57
N SER A 166 -15.58 18.10 -9.17
CA SER A 166 -15.52 16.72 -8.66
C SER A 166 -14.51 16.54 -7.53
N GLY A 167 -13.55 17.46 -7.41
CA GLY A 167 -12.43 17.30 -6.51
C GLY A 167 -11.50 16.15 -6.92
N PHE A 168 -11.36 15.90 -8.21
CA PHE A 168 -10.49 14.91 -8.81
C PHE A 168 -9.03 15.13 -8.39
N GLN A 169 -8.45 14.19 -7.65
CA GLN A 169 -7.10 14.30 -7.12
C GLN A 169 -6.15 13.31 -7.76
N GLN A 170 -4.95 13.77 -8.08
CA GLN A 170 -3.85 12.94 -8.59
C GLN A 170 -2.60 13.13 -7.73
N VAL A 171 -1.81 12.05 -7.60
CA VAL A 171 -0.50 12.12 -6.98
C VAL A 171 0.57 12.19 -8.06
N ARG A 172 1.27 13.30 -8.13
CA ARG A 172 2.48 13.43 -8.94
C ARG A 172 3.69 12.96 -8.17
N ILE A 173 4.50 12.13 -8.80
CA ILE A 173 5.80 11.71 -8.27
C ILE A 173 6.89 12.28 -9.19
N ASN A 174 7.77 13.12 -8.64
CA ASN A 174 8.86 13.76 -9.39
C ASN A 174 8.37 14.51 -10.65
N GLY A 175 7.16 15.08 -10.60
CA GLY A 175 6.56 15.83 -11.71
C GLY A 175 5.81 14.99 -12.74
N LEU A 176 5.87 13.66 -12.68
CA LEU A 176 5.07 12.77 -13.53
C LEU A 176 3.66 12.60 -12.97
N ASP A 177 2.68 12.57 -13.86
CA ASP A 177 1.25 12.52 -13.54
C ASP A 177 0.82 11.22 -12.84
N GLY A 178 -0.34 11.27 -12.19
CA GLY A 178 -0.91 10.16 -11.41
C GLY A 178 -0.97 8.82 -12.13
N PRO A 179 -1.38 8.74 -13.40
CA PRO A 179 -1.43 7.50 -14.18
C PRO A 179 -0.12 6.73 -14.29
N TYR A 180 1.01 7.40 -14.05
CA TYR A 180 2.35 6.80 -14.05
C TYR A 180 2.79 6.30 -12.69
N SER A 181 1.94 6.43 -11.67
CA SER A 181 2.19 6.01 -10.30
C SER A 181 1.35 4.79 -9.93
N GLN A 182 2.00 3.73 -9.45
CA GLN A 182 1.31 2.52 -9.01
C GLN A 182 0.97 2.61 -7.52
N ILE A 183 -0.32 2.51 -7.19
CA ILE A 183 -0.80 2.43 -5.81
C ILE A 183 -1.01 0.97 -5.44
N LEU A 184 -0.50 0.58 -4.28
CA LEU A 184 -0.54 -0.78 -3.76
C LEU A 184 -1.13 -0.78 -2.35
N ILE A 185 -1.82 -1.86 -2.00
CA ILE A 185 -2.15 -2.20 -0.61
C ILE A 185 -1.44 -3.51 -0.26
N ASP A 186 -0.58 -3.48 0.77
CA ASP A 186 0.24 -4.61 1.20
C ASP A 186 0.98 -5.28 0.05
N SER A 187 1.62 -4.45 -0.81
CA SER A 187 2.38 -4.86 -2.00
C SER A 187 1.56 -5.53 -3.11
N ARG A 188 0.23 -5.36 -3.11
CA ARG A 188 -0.68 -5.90 -4.12
C ARG A 188 -1.31 -4.78 -4.94
N PRO A 189 -1.31 -4.86 -6.27
CA PRO A 189 -1.98 -3.90 -7.14
C PRO A 189 -3.49 -4.16 -7.13
N ILE A 190 -4.18 -3.72 -6.09
CA ILE A 190 -5.63 -3.92 -5.92
C ILE A 190 -6.42 -2.85 -6.68
N PHE A 191 -5.81 -1.67 -6.86
CA PHE A 191 -6.50 -0.59 -7.54
C PHE A 191 -6.58 -0.84 -9.04
N SER A 192 -7.80 -0.90 -9.54
CA SER A 192 -8.08 -0.81 -10.96
C SER A 192 -7.65 0.55 -11.52
N SER A 193 -7.70 0.68 -12.82
CA SER A 193 -7.54 1.97 -13.50
C SER A 193 -8.50 3.04 -12.98
N LEU A 194 -9.69 2.66 -12.47
CA LEU A 194 -10.70 3.56 -11.90
C LEU A 194 -10.39 4.06 -10.49
N ALA A 195 -9.70 3.27 -9.67
CA ALA A 195 -9.41 3.65 -8.29
C ALA A 195 -8.13 4.49 -8.16
N GLY A 196 -7.40 4.69 -9.25
CA GLY A 196 -6.14 5.43 -9.24
C GLY A 196 -6.28 6.91 -8.89
N VAL A 197 -7.46 7.47 -9.10
CA VAL A 197 -7.73 8.88 -8.91
C VAL A 197 -8.53 9.14 -7.64
N TYR A 198 -9.78 8.71 -7.61
CA TYR A 198 -10.62 8.96 -6.44
C TYR A 198 -10.24 8.08 -5.25
N GLY A 199 -9.67 6.90 -5.50
CA GLY A 199 -9.31 5.92 -4.47
C GLY A 199 -8.32 6.43 -3.42
N ILE A 200 -7.41 7.34 -3.76
CA ILE A 200 -6.44 7.88 -2.78
C ILE A 200 -7.09 8.73 -1.69
N GLU A 201 -8.19 9.41 -1.99
CA GLU A 201 -8.94 10.18 -1.00
C GLU A 201 -9.88 9.30 -0.17
N GLN A 202 -10.26 8.14 -0.71
CA GLN A 202 -11.18 7.20 -0.07
C GLN A 202 -10.48 6.27 0.93
N ILE A 203 -9.13 6.15 0.89
CA ILE A 203 -8.38 5.34 1.85
C ILE A 203 -8.27 6.09 3.17
N PRO A 204 -8.95 5.64 4.24
CA PRO A 204 -8.96 6.34 5.50
C PRO A 204 -7.63 6.15 6.25
N ALA A 205 -7.14 7.23 6.87
CA ALA A 205 -5.88 7.23 7.60
C ALA A 205 -5.84 6.21 8.76
N ASN A 206 -6.99 5.89 9.36
CA ASN A 206 -7.08 4.98 10.50
C ASN A 206 -6.76 3.51 10.17
N MET A 207 -6.81 3.09 8.90
CA MET A 207 -6.38 1.75 8.47
C MET A 207 -4.88 1.66 8.14
N ILE A 208 -4.19 2.79 8.04
CA ILE A 208 -2.81 2.87 7.58
C ILE A 208 -1.84 2.65 8.75
N GLU A 209 -0.95 1.65 8.62
CA GLU A 209 0.20 1.46 9.51
C GLU A 209 1.36 2.37 9.09
N ARG A 210 1.66 2.42 7.80
CA ARG A 210 2.62 3.33 7.17
C ARG A 210 2.41 3.36 5.67
N VAL A 211 2.94 4.38 5.02
CA VAL A 211 2.99 4.43 3.56
C VAL A 211 4.46 4.41 3.13
N GLU A 212 4.80 3.48 2.25
CA GLU A 212 6.13 3.36 1.67
C GLU A 212 6.11 3.91 0.23
N VAL A 213 6.93 4.90 -0.03
CA VAL A 213 7.04 5.54 -1.34
C VAL A 213 8.40 5.22 -1.95
N VAL A 214 8.38 4.52 -3.08
CA VAL A 214 9.56 4.26 -3.90
C VAL A 214 9.45 5.10 -5.16
N ARG A 215 10.42 5.98 -5.37
CA ARG A 215 10.49 6.84 -6.55
C ARG A 215 11.28 6.17 -7.67
N GLY A 216 10.94 6.51 -8.92
CA GLY A 216 11.53 5.88 -10.10
C GLY A 216 10.83 4.58 -10.48
N GLY A 217 11.23 3.95 -11.57
CA GLY A 217 10.51 2.82 -12.16
C GLY A 217 10.37 1.61 -11.25
N GLY A 218 9.15 1.29 -10.87
CA GLY A 218 8.76 0.11 -10.08
C GLY A 218 8.22 -1.06 -10.93
N SER A 219 8.08 -0.88 -12.24
CA SER A 219 7.42 -1.84 -13.13
C SER A 219 8.05 -3.22 -13.11
N ALA A 220 9.34 -3.32 -12.86
CA ALA A 220 10.04 -4.61 -12.74
C ALA A 220 9.57 -5.46 -11.55
N LEU A 221 8.81 -4.91 -10.60
CA LEU A 221 8.20 -5.65 -9.51
C LEU A 221 6.67 -5.65 -9.56
N PHE A 222 6.10 -4.49 -9.87
CA PHE A 222 4.68 -4.23 -9.67
C PHE A 222 3.88 -4.14 -10.98
N GLY A 223 4.56 -4.26 -12.14
CA GLY A 223 3.94 -4.30 -13.47
C GLY A 223 3.71 -2.93 -14.08
N SER A 224 2.68 -2.82 -14.94
CA SER A 224 2.32 -1.60 -15.64
C SER A 224 2.05 -0.43 -14.69
N ASN A 225 2.18 0.79 -15.18
CA ASN A 225 1.88 2.06 -14.50
C ASN A 225 2.87 2.49 -13.40
N ALA A 226 3.85 1.66 -13.01
CA ALA A 226 4.88 2.04 -12.05
C ALA A 226 6.08 2.73 -12.72
N ILE A 227 5.83 3.73 -13.57
CA ILE A 227 6.87 4.51 -14.28
C ILE A 227 7.46 5.58 -13.37
N ALA A 228 6.62 6.39 -12.74
CA ALA A 228 7.02 7.45 -11.82
C ALA A 228 7.46 6.89 -10.46
N GLY A 229 6.81 5.83 -10.02
CA GLY A 229 7.08 5.17 -8.75
C GLY A 229 5.93 4.33 -8.24
N THR A 230 6.09 3.88 -6.99
CA THR A 230 5.06 3.11 -6.29
C THR A 230 4.76 3.73 -4.93
N ILE A 231 3.49 3.76 -4.57
CA ILE A 231 2.97 4.14 -3.26
C ILE A 231 2.35 2.89 -2.66
N ASN A 232 3.00 2.30 -1.67
CA ASN A 232 2.55 1.07 -1.03
C ASN A 232 2.00 1.37 0.36
N ILE A 233 0.72 1.13 0.54
CA ILE A 233 0.02 1.32 1.80
C ILE A 233 0.14 0.03 2.59
N ILE A 234 0.81 0.08 3.72
CA ILE A 234 0.87 -1.03 4.66
C ILE A 234 -0.27 -0.84 5.66
N THR A 235 -1.15 -1.81 5.72
CA THR A 235 -2.33 -1.74 6.57
C THR A 235 -2.04 -2.27 7.98
N LYS A 236 -2.73 -1.68 8.98
CA LYS A 236 -2.62 -2.11 10.39
C LYS A 236 -3.01 -3.57 10.56
N GLU A 237 -2.26 -4.29 11.38
CA GLU A 237 -2.64 -5.63 11.85
C GLU A 237 -3.16 -5.56 13.29
N PRO A 238 -4.11 -6.43 13.68
CA PRO A 238 -4.52 -6.54 15.08
C PRO A 238 -3.37 -7.13 15.91
N THR A 239 -2.83 -6.37 16.82
CA THR A 239 -1.67 -6.75 17.66
C THR A 239 -2.03 -6.84 19.13
N ALA A 240 -3.08 -6.14 19.56
CA ALA A 240 -3.58 -6.11 20.94
C ALA A 240 -5.09 -5.88 20.97
N ASN A 241 -5.71 -6.17 22.11
CA ASN A 241 -7.10 -5.79 22.34
C ASN A 241 -7.18 -4.28 22.54
N SER A 242 -7.86 -3.59 21.65
CA SER A 242 -7.95 -2.13 21.69
C SER A 242 -9.22 -1.61 21.05
N VAL A 243 -9.65 -0.44 21.48
CA VAL A 243 -10.72 0.35 20.84
C VAL A 243 -10.25 1.80 20.78
N THR A 244 -10.26 2.37 19.58
CA THR A 244 -9.91 3.77 19.36
C THR A 244 -11.03 4.45 18.61
N LEU A 245 -11.58 5.52 19.18
CA LEU A 245 -12.55 6.41 18.51
C LEU A 245 -11.87 7.77 18.32
N SER A 246 -11.91 8.28 17.10
CA SER A 246 -11.32 9.57 16.76
C SER A 246 -12.33 10.43 16.01
N ASN A 247 -12.28 11.73 16.29
CA ASN A 247 -13.04 12.73 15.53
C ASN A 247 -12.11 13.87 15.13
N THR A 248 -12.12 14.22 13.85
CA THR A 248 -11.42 15.38 13.31
C THR A 248 -12.45 16.32 12.69
N THR A 249 -12.50 17.54 13.18
CA THR A 249 -13.38 18.59 12.65
C THR A 249 -12.53 19.74 12.13
N ASN A 250 -12.54 19.94 10.82
CA ASN A 250 -11.86 21.04 10.16
C ASN A 250 -12.87 22.16 9.85
N LEU A 251 -12.50 23.38 10.17
CA LEU A 251 -13.27 24.58 9.82
C LEU A 251 -12.70 25.20 8.55
N ILE A 252 -13.43 25.09 7.44
CA ILE A 252 -13.09 25.67 6.16
C ILE A 252 -13.37 27.16 6.23
N TYR A 253 -12.31 27.99 6.25
CA TYR A 253 -12.38 29.45 6.40
C TYR A 253 -13.27 29.92 7.57
N GLY A 254 -13.43 29.11 8.61
CA GLY A 254 -14.30 29.40 9.75
C GLY A 254 -15.82 29.38 9.46
N LYS A 255 -16.22 28.99 8.26
CA LYS A 255 -17.63 29.09 7.79
C LYS A 255 -18.30 27.72 7.55
N LYS A 256 -17.56 26.74 7.08
CA LYS A 256 -18.06 25.40 6.73
C LYS A 256 -17.25 24.32 7.42
N THR A 257 -17.77 23.10 7.48
CA THR A 257 -17.14 22.01 8.21
C THR A 257 -16.77 20.85 7.29
N ASP A 258 -15.65 20.20 7.61
CA ASP A 258 -15.29 18.86 7.14
C ASP A 258 -15.08 17.99 8.39
N ILE A 259 -16.02 17.10 8.67
CA ILE A 259 -16.06 16.28 9.88
C ILE A 259 -15.74 14.84 9.49
N ASN A 260 -14.76 14.25 10.12
CA ASN A 260 -14.42 12.84 10.00
C ASN A 260 -14.44 12.16 11.36
N THR A 261 -15.24 11.09 11.47
CA THR A 261 -15.27 10.23 12.67
C THR A 261 -14.81 8.85 12.28
N SER A 262 -13.85 8.29 13.01
CA SER A 262 -13.32 6.95 12.74
C SER A 262 -13.25 6.09 14.00
N LEU A 263 -13.46 4.79 13.82
CA LEU A 263 -13.41 3.76 14.85
C LEU A 263 -12.46 2.64 14.40
N ASN A 264 -11.58 2.23 15.28
CA ASN A 264 -10.81 0.99 15.19
C ASN A 264 -11.07 0.15 16.42
N ALA A 265 -11.37 -1.12 16.25
CA ALA A 265 -11.51 -2.08 17.33
C ALA A 265 -10.77 -3.36 16.96
N SER A 266 -9.90 -3.84 17.82
CA SER A 266 -9.16 -5.08 17.61
C SER A 266 -9.25 -6.02 18.81
N VAL A 267 -9.29 -7.31 18.48
CA VAL A 267 -9.27 -8.41 19.46
C VAL A 267 -8.25 -9.44 18.99
N VAL A 268 -7.43 -9.89 19.93
CA VAL A 268 -6.40 -10.90 19.70
C VAL A 268 -6.56 -12.00 20.75
N SER A 269 -6.48 -13.26 20.32
CA SER A 269 -6.56 -14.40 21.24
C SER A 269 -5.34 -14.43 22.19
N ASP A 270 -5.51 -14.97 23.41
CA ASP A 270 -4.45 -15.05 24.43
C ASP A 270 -3.20 -15.81 23.97
N ASP A 271 -3.34 -16.72 23.00
CA ASP A 271 -2.23 -17.47 22.41
C ASP A 271 -1.66 -16.79 21.16
N TYR A 272 -2.14 -15.59 20.82
CA TYR A 272 -1.76 -14.79 19.65
C TYR A 272 -1.85 -15.54 18.31
N LYS A 273 -2.68 -16.59 18.23
CA LYS A 273 -2.90 -17.31 16.97
C LYS A 273 -3.94 -16.68 16.07
N THR A 274 -4.89 -15.99 16.66
CA THR A 274 -5.98 -15.34 15.93
C THR A 274 -6.09 -13.89 16.36
N GLY A 275 -6.25 -13.02 15.39
CA GLY A 275 -6.56 -11.62 15.64
C GLY A 275 -7.52 -11.09 14.58
N VAL A 276 -8.42 -10.20 15.00
CA VAL A 276 -9.35 -9.51 14.10
C VAL A 276 -9.37 -8.02 14.49
N MET A 277 -9.28 -7.18 13.51
CA MET A 277 -9.50 -5.73 13.62
C MET A 277 -10.67 -5.35 12.71
N ILE A 278 -11.59 -4.57 13.25
CA ILE A 278 -12.65 -3.89 12.50
C ILE A 278 -12.31 -2.42 12.52
N PHE A 279 -12.45 -1.77 11.38
CA PHE A 279 -12.29 -0.33 11.25
C PHE A 279 -13.44 0.26 10.47
N GLY A 280 -13.77 1.50 10.79
CA GLY A 280 -14.80 2.23 10.08
C GLY A 280 -14.55 3.73 10.15
N SER A 281 -15.07 4.47 9.19
CA SER A 281 -15.05 5.92 9.22
C SER A 281 -16.25 6.51 8.48
N THR A 282 -16.64 7.72 8.90
CA THR A 282 -17.59 8.56 8.18
C THR A 282 -16.98 9.93 7.98
N ARG A 283 -17.14 10.48 6.77
CA ARG A 283 -16.69 11.84 6.45
C ARG A 283 -17.83 12.65 5.87
N GLN A 284 -18.04 13.84 6.40
CA GLN A 284 -19.03 14.80 5.92
C GLN A 284 -18.37 16.15 5.71
N ARG A 285 -18.16 16.53 4.45
CA ARG A 285 -17.65 17.84 4.05
C ARG A 285 -18.76 18.69 3.45
N SER A 286 -18.98 19.85 4.03
CA SER A 286 -19.92 20.85 3.51
C SER A 286 -19.34 21.50 2.25
N PRO A 287 -20.15 21.76 1.22
CA PRO A 287 -19.71 22.51 0.05
C PRO A 287 -19.40 23.97 0.46
N PHE A 288 -18.41 24.56 -0.22
CA PHE A 288 -17.99 25.92 0.05
C PHE A 288 -17.72 26.69 -1.25
N ASP A 289 -18.44 27.76 -1.43
CA ASP A 289 -18.23 28.81 -2.41
C ASP A 289 -17.45 29.92 -1.71
N TYR A 290 -16.21 30.15 -2.14
CA TYR A 290 -15.27 31.05 -1.48
C TYR A 290 -15.45 32.50 -1.93
N ASP A 291 -15.61 32.73 -3.23
CA ASP A 291 -15.66 34.08 -3.83
C ASP A 291 -17.09 34.60 -4.01
N GLY A 292 -18.12 33.74 -3.80
CA GLY A 292 -19.52 34.13 -3.81
C GLY A 292 -20.13 34.21 -5.20
N ASP A 293 -19.53 33.55 -6.19
CA ASP A 293 -20.03 33.51 -7.57
C ASP A 293 -21.14 32.49 -7.79
N GLY A 294 -21.45 31.70 -6.76
CA GLY A 294 -22.48 30.67 -6.77
C GLY A 294 -21.97 29.27 -7.13
N PHE A 295 -20.68 29.14 -7.47
CA PHE A 295 -20.03 27.85 -7.73
C PHE A 295 -19.13 27.45 -6.56
N THR A 296 -18.94 26.15 -6.37
CA THR A 296 -18.15 25.65 -5.25
C THR A 296 -16.68 25.46 -5.64
N GLU A 297 -15.74 26.06 -4.88
CA GLU A 297 -14.30 25.72 -4.92
C GLU A 297 -14.03 24.44 -4.15
N ILE A 298 -14.88 24.13 -3.15
CA ILE A 298 -14.78 22.89 -2.38
C ILE A 298 -16.11 22.18 -2.46
N GLY A 299 -16.13 21.04 -3.16
CA GLY A 299 -17.33 20.23 -3.33
C GLY A 299 -17.76 19.51 -2.05
N LYS A 300 -19.05 19.14 -2.00
CA LYS A 300 -19.65 18.32 -0.96
C LYS A 300 -19.06 16.89 -1.00
N ILE A 301 -18.76 16.31 0.16
CA ILE A 301 -18.42 14.88 0.30
C ILE A 301 -19.25 14.27 1.42
N ASN A 302 -19.79 13.07 1.17
CA ASN A 302 -20.33 12.17 2.17
C ASN A 302 -19.70 10.79 1.95
N GLY A 303 -18.75 10.41 2.81
CA GLY A 303 -18.06 9.13 2.76
C GLY A 303 -18.43 8.22 3.92
N LYS A 304 -18.49 6.92 3.67
CA LYS A 304 -18.66 5.88 4.68
C LYS A 304 -17.77 4.70 4.33
N ASN A 305 -16.93 4.30 5.26
CA ASN A 305 -16.03 3.17 5.10
C ASN A 305 -16.22 2.19 6.25
N ILE A 306 -16.21 0.92 5.93
CA ILE A 306 -16.18 -0.16 6.91
C ILE A 306 -15.33 -1.31 6.37
N GLY A 307 -14.56 -1.93 7.23
CA GLY A 307 -13.77 -3.08 6.84
C GLY A 307 -13.33 -3.89 8.03
N PHE A 308 -12.76 -5.04 7.73
CA PHE A 308 -12.07 -5.86 8.71
C PHE A 308 -10.79 -6.45 8.13
N ARG A 309 -9.85 -6.73 9.01
CA ARG A 309 -8.66 -7.52 8.73
C ARG A 309 -8.45 -8.51 9.86
N GLY A 310 -8.22 -9.75 9.49
CA GLY A 310 -7.97 -10.82 10.45
C GLY A 310 -6.82 -11.70 10.03
N PHE A 311 -6.19 -12.35 11.00
CA PHE A 311 -5.20 -13.37 10.75
C PHE A 311 -5.49 -14.63 11.57
N TYR A 312 -5.03 -15.74 11.03
CA TYR A 312 -4.96 -17.03 11.71
C TYR A 312 -3.60 -17.68 11.47
N LYS A 313 -2.82 -17.90 12.53
CA LYS A 313 -1.54 -18.61 12.48
C LYS A 313 -1.81 -20.10 12.49
N THR A 314 -1.76 -20.73 11.33
CA THR A 314 -1.99 -22.16 11.16
C THR A 314 -0.87 -23.00 11.79
N SER A 315 0.33 -22.40 11.91
CA SER A 315 1.48 -22.93 12.66
C SER A 315 2.41 -21.78 13.09
N ASN A 316 3.48 -22.08 13.81
CA ASN A 316 4.52 -21.10 14.13
C ASN A 316 5.26 -20.57 12.89
N TYR A 317 5.06 -21.19 11.74
CA TYR A 317 5.74 -20.88 10.49
C TYR A 317 4.78 -20.57 9.34
N SER A 318 3.49 -20.45 9.63
CA SER A 318 2.50 -20.14 8.60
C SER A 318 1.34 -19.30 9.13
N LYS A 319 0.91 -18.30 8.32
CA LYS A 319 -0.13 -17.35 8.67
C LYS A 319 -1.07 -17.13 7.49
N LEU A 320 -2.37 -17.27 7.73
CA LEU A 320 -3.43 -16.84 6.83
C LEU A 320 -3.87 -15.43 7.24
N THR A 321 -3.96 -14.52 6.29
CA THR A 321 -4.53 -13.18 6.46
C THR A 321 -5.75 -13.03 5.55
N ILE A 322 -6.83 -12.49 6.08
CA ILE A 322 -8.10 -12.22 5.37
C ILE A 322 -8.45 -10.76 5.60
N GLU A 323 -8.91 -10.09 4.55
CA GLU A 323 -9.36 -8.71 4.65
C GLU A 323 -10.56 -8.44 3.73
N TYR A 324 -11.38 -7.49 4.15
CA TYR A 324 -12.47 -6.97 3.36
C TYR A 324 -12.74 -5.51 3.72
N HIS A 325 -13.03 -4.71 2.69
CA HIS A 325 -13.33 -3.28 2.82
C HIS A 325 -14.51 -2.94 1.93
N ASN A 326 -15.46 -2.18 2.46
CA ASN A 326 -16.48 -1.49 1.69
C ASN A 326 -16.31 0.01 1.88
N MET A 327 -16.27 0.75 0.78
CA MET A 327 -16.14 2.20 0.74
C MET A 327 -17.27 2.77 -0.11
N GLY A 328 -18.13 3.59 0.50
CA GLY A 328 -19.18 4.33 -0.18
C GLY A 328 -18.89 5.81 -0.13
N GLU A 329 -18.97 6.51 -1.25
CA GLU A 329 -18.76 7.95 -1.31
C GLU A 329 -19.73 8.61 -2.28
N PHE A 330 -20.31 9.70 -1.81
CA PHE A 330 -21.01 10.68 -2.64
C PHE A 330 -20.21 11.97 -2.64
N ARG A 331 -19.92 12.51 -3.82
CA ARG A 331 -19.33 13.85 -3.98
C ARG A 331 -20.07 14.65 -5.03
N ARG A 332 -20.14 15.96 -4.82
CA ARG A 332 -20.79 16.89 -5.74
C ARG A 332 -20.21 18.29 -5.61
N GLY A 333 -19.92 18.92 -6.74
CA GLY A 333 -19.59 20.33 -6.85
C GLY A 333 -20.26 20.97 -8.06
N GLY A 334 -20.15 22.28 -8.16
CA GLY A 334 -20.82 23.11 -9.13
C GLY A 334 -21.74 24.12 -8.44
N ASN A 335 -22.83 24.50 -9.11
CA ASN A 335 -23.82 25.41 -8.56
C ASN A 335 -25.15 24.73 -8.23
N HIS A 336 -26.04 25.44 -7.53
CA HIS A 336 -27.41 25.00 -7.20
C HIS A 336 -27.46 23.55 -6.69
N LEU A 337 -26.64 23.23 -5.65
CA LEU A 337 -26.50 21.87 -5.12
C LEU A 337 -27.78 21.28 -4.49
N ASP A 338 -28.82 22.09 -4.34
CA ASP A 338 -30.17 21.72 -3.90
C ASP A 338 -31.05 21.15 -5.02
N LEU A 339 -30.73 21.43 -6.30
CA LEU A 339 -31.46 20.95 -7.45
C LEU A 339 -30.90 19.60 -7.96
N PRO A 340 -31.68 18.84 -8.76
CA PRO A 340 -31.12 17.71 -9.51
C PRO A 340 -29.93 18.14 -10.41
N PRO A 341 -28.93 17.28 -10.65
CA PRO A 341 -27.75 17.66 -11.43
C PRO A 341 -28.05 18.26 -12.81
N HIS A 342 -29.02 17.70 -13.54
CA HIS A 342 -29.41 18.16 -14.88
C HIS A 342 -30.28 19.43 -14.87
N GLU A 343 -30.55 20.04 -13.73
CA GLU A 343 -31.23 21.33 -13.61
C GLU A 343 -30.27 22.46 -13.25
N THR A 344 -29.00 22.19 -13.14
CA THR A 344 -27.93 23.13 -12.77
C THR A 344 -27.15 23.61 -13.98
N ASP A 345 -26.48 24.76 -13.86
CA ASP A 345 -25.69 25.30 -14.97
C ASP A 345 -24.40 24.51 -15.19
N ILE A 346 -23.69 24.14 -14.10
CA ILE A 346 -22.54 23.23 -14.12
C ILE A 346 -22.60 22.38 -12.86
N THR A 347 -22.54 21.07 -13.04
CA THR A 347 -22.44 20.12 -11.91
C THR A 347 -21.61 18.91 -12.30
N GLU A 348 -20.77 18.50 -11.37
CA GLU A 348 -20.17 17.18 -11.36
C GLU A 348 -20.60 16.45 -10.09
N GLN A 349 -21.21 15.30 -10.27
CA GLN A 349 -21.67 14.43 -9.18
C GLN A 349 -21.20 13.01 -9.40
N ILE A 350 -20.69 12.38 -8.35
CA ILE A 350 -20.18 11.00 -8.41
C ILE A 350 -20.65 10.26 -7.16
N GLU A 351 -21.15 9.05 -7.37
CA GLU A 351 -21.41 8.08 -6.33
C GLU A 351 -20.56 6.83 -6.57
N HIS A 352 -19.71 6.49 -5.63
CA HIS A 352 -18.92 5.26 -5.64
C HIS A 352 -19.41 4.27 -4.59
N ASN A 353 -19.42 2.99 -4.96
CA ASN A 353 -19.50 1.87 -4.03
C ASN A 353 -18.41 0.87 -4.38
N ILE A 354 -17.38 0.79 -3.54
CA ILE A 354 -16.19 -0.02 -3.75
C ILE A 354 -16.19 -1.16 -2.73
N ASN A 355 -16.12 -2.39 -3.22
CA ASN A 355 -15.97 -3.59 -2.42
C ASN A 355 -14.63 -4.22 -2.76
N THR A 356 -13.75 -4.38 -1.76
CA THR A 356 -12.41 -4.96 -1.94
C THR A 356 -12.20 -6.07 -0.92
N GLY A 357 -11.68 -7.21 -1.35
CA GLY A 357 -11.33 -8.31 -0.46
C GLY A 357 -10.00 -8.94 -0.84
N GLY A 358 -9.33 -9.54 0.14
CA GLY A 358 -8.04 -10.17 -0.06
C GLY A 358 -7.77 -11.36 0.86
N LEU A 359 -6.99 -12.30 0.34
CA LEU A 359 -6.47 -13.45 1.07
C LEU A 359 -4.96 -13.51 0.85
N LYS A 360 -4.21 -13.81 1.92
CA LYS A 360 -2.77 -14.04 1.84
C LYS A 360 -2.38 -15.20 2.76
N TYR A 361 -1.56 -16.11 2.26
CA TYR A 361 -1.00 -17.20 3.04
C TYR A 361 0.52 -17.17 2.97
N ASP A 362 1.16 -16.91 4.11
CA ASP A 362 2.60 -16.86 4.28
C ASP A 362 3.09 -18.16 4.92
N ILE A 363 4.17 -18.73 4.38
CA ILE A 363 4.84 -19.95 4.88
C ILE A 363 6.34 -19.66 5.00
N PHE A 364 6.92 -20.00 6.14
CA PHE A 364 8.35 -19.89 6.42
C PHE A 364 8.94 -21.27 6.71
N SER A 365 10.15 -21.54 6.25
CA SER A 365 10.88 -22.72 6.68
C SER A 365 11.47 -22.54 8.09
N LYS A 366 11.63 -23.63 8.83
CA LYS A 366 12.22 -23.60 10.19
C LYS A 366 13.65 -23.03 10.23
N ASN A 367 14.40 -23.14 9.14
CA ASN A 367 15.77 -22.61 9.03
C ASN A 367 15.80 -21.15 8.52
N ASN A 368 14.65 -20.48 8.38
CA ASN A 368 14.52 -19.13 7.86
C ASN A 368 15.07 -18.87 6.45
N LYS A 369 15.47 -19.91 5.73
CA LYS A 369 16.05 -19.73 4.40
C LYS A 369 14.99 -19.66 3.30
N HIS A 370 13.80 -20.22 3.51
CA HIS A 370 12.74 -20.29 2.51
C HIS A 370 11.50 -19.56 3.01
N ARG A 371 10.96 -18.68 2.18
CA ARG A 371 9.66 -18.06 2.39
C ARG A 371 8.81 -18.25 1.14
N PHE A 372 7.58 -18.66 1.31
CA PHE A 372 6.59 -18.81 0.25
C PHE A 372 5.33 -18.04 0.64
N ASN A 373 4.78 -17.28 -0.27
CA ASN A 373 3.48 -16.66 -0.09
C ASN A 373 2.59 -16.84 -1.31
N ILE A 374 1.30 -17.03 -1.06
CA ILE A 374 0.23 -17.04 -2.06
C ILE A 374 -0.74 -15.97 -1.66
N TYR A 375 -1.23 -15.21 -2.63
CA TYR A 375 -2.22 -14.18 -2.39
C TYR A 375 -3.24 -14.10 -3.52
N SER A 376 -4.42 -13.62 -3.16
CA SER A 376 -5.44 -13.19 -4.11
C SER A 376 -6.18 -11.99 -3.57
N SER A 377 -6.64 -11.15 -4.46
CA SER A 377 -7.51 -10.01 -4.13
C SER A 377 -8.52 -9.77 -5.24
N ALA A 378 -9.68 -9.25 -4.86
CA ALA A 378 -10.72 -8.87 -5.78
C ALA A 378 -11.30 -7.52 -5.38
N GLN A 379 -11.64 -6.71 -6.37
CA GLN A 379 -12.31 -5.44 -6.18
C GLN A 379 -13.48 -5.33 -7.14
N LYS A 380 -14.59 -4.76 -6.67
CA LYS A 380 -15.70 -4.33 -7.49
C LYS A 380 -16.00 -2.87 -7.20
N ILE A 381 -16.12 -2.06 -8.26
CA ILE A 381 -16.49 -0.66 -8.21
C ILE A 381 -17.78 -0.48 -9.00
N ASP A 382 -18.81 0.01 -8.33
CA ASP A 382 -20.03 0.51 -8.97
C ASP A 382 -20.00 2.04 -8.85
N ARG A 383 -19.97 2.76 -9.97
CA ARG A 383 -19.98 4.22 -10.02
C ARG A 383 -21.17 4.73 -10.80
N LYS A 384 -21.84 5.73 -10.24
CA LYS A 384 -22.80 6.58 -10.96
C LYS A 384 -22.20 7.97 -11.06
N SER A 385 -22.28 8.58 -12.22
CA SER A 385 -21.72 9.89 -12.48
C SER A 385 -22.70 10.82 -13.18
N TYR A 386 -22.49 12.10 -13.00
CA TYR A 386 -23.04 13.16 -13.82
C TYR A 386 -21.93 14.17 -14.05
N TYR A 387 -21.61 14.45 -15.29
CA TYR A 387 -20.61 15.45 -15.71
C TYR A 387 -21.26 16.37 -16.72
N GLY A 388 -22.00 17.38 -16.25
CA GLY A 388 -22.83 18.16 -17.15
C GLY A 388 -22.76 19.67 -16.94
N ALA A 389 -23.06 20.38 -18.03
CA ALA A 389 -23.24 21.82 -18.06
C ALA A 389 -24.52 22.15 -18.83
N GLN A 390 -25.03 23.39 -18.64
CA GLN A 390 -26.21 23.92 -19.37
C GLN A 390 -27.48 23.05 -19.24
N LYS A 391 -27.66 22.44 -18.06
CA LYS A 391 -28.84 21.62 -17.73
C LYS A 391 -29.03 20.39 -18.66
N ASP A 392 -27.90 19.76 -19.05
CA ASP A 392 -27.92 18.65 -19.99
C ASP A 392 -28.43 17.34 -19.35
N PRO A 393 -29.58 16.79 -19.77
CA PRO A 393 -30.09 15.53 -19.25
C PRO A 393 -29.30 14.31 -19.75
N ASN A 394 -28.40 14.45 -20.74
CA ASN A 394 -27.64 13.36 -21.33
C ASN A 394 -26.34 13.05 -20.57
N ALA A 395 -25.94 13.88 -19.62
CA ALA A 395 -24.65 13.80 -18.94
C ALA A 395 -24.55 12.74 -17.84
N TYR A 396 -25.54 11.88 -17.70
CA TYR A 396 -25.52 10.75 -16.75
C TYR A 396 -24.69 9.59 -17.26
N GLY A 397 -23.88 9.03 -16.38
CA GLY A 397 -23.05 7.86 -16.67
C GLY A 397 -23.09 6.81 -15.56
N SER A 398 -22.68 5.61 -15.90
CA SER A 398 -22.46 4.51 -14.97
C SER A 398 -21.22 3.70 -15.35
N THR A 399 -20.48 3.24 -14.33
CA THR A 399 -19.32 2.40 -14.54
C THR A 399 -19.38 1.19 -13.60
N ASP A 400 -19.24 -0.02 -14.15
CA ASP A 400 -19.01 -1.28 -13.43
C ASP A 400 -17.57 -1.72 -13.74
N ASP A 401 -16.76 -1.84 -12.68
CA ASP A 401 -15.37 -2.29 -12.80
C ASP A 401 -15.09 -3.45 -11.86
N LYS A 402 -14.50 -4.49 -12.37
CA LYS A 402 -14.16 -5.71 -11.63
C LYS A 402 -12.68 -6.03 -11.82
N THR A 403 -11.94 -6.03 -10.75
CA THR A 403 -10.52 -6.39 -10.75
C THR A 403 -10.29 -7.65 -9.93
N PHE A 404 -9.49 -8.56 -10.46
CA PHE A 404 -9.01 -9.76 -9.78
C PHE A 404 -7.51 -9.89 -9.95
N VAL A 405 -6.79 -10.12 -8.86
CA VAL A 405 -5.35 -10.38 -8.86
C VAL A 405 -5.07 -11.63 -8.05
N ALA A 406 -4.24 -12.52 -8.58
CA ALA A 406 -3.73 -13.67 -7.85
C ALA A 406 -2.26 -13.88 -8.16
N GLY A 407 -1.47 -14.25 -7.15
CA GLY A 407 -0.05 -14.45 -7.34
C GLY A 407 0.57 -15.35 -6.29
N MET A 408 1.79 -15.78 -6.59
CA MET A 408 2.63 -16.51 -5.67
C MET A 408 4.07 -16.03 -5.78
N GLN A 409 4.77 -16.05 -4.65
CA GLN A 409 6.16 -15.65 -4.56
C GLN A 409 6.93 -16.66 -3.70
N TYR A 410 8.13 -16.96 -4.13
CA TYR A 410 9.09 -17.75 -3.38
C TYR A 410 10.37 -16.95 -3.19
N THR A 411 10.89 -16.95 -1.96
CA THR A 411 12.15 -16.30 -1.60
C THR A 411 13.07 -17.31 -0.96
N TYR A 412 14.33 -17.35 -1.42
CA TYR A 412 15.39 -18.19 -0.89
C TYR A 412 16.58 -17.35 -0.45
N SER A 413 16.91 -17.43 0.83
CA SER A 413 18.07 -16.75 1.42
C SER A 413 19.26 -17.70 1.49
N MET A 414 20.35 -17.34 0.85
CA MET A 414 21.59 -18.11 0.74
C MET A 414 22.68 -17.46 1.58
N ASP A 415 23.42 -18.24 2.34
CA ASP A 415 24.55 -17.74 3.14
C ASP A 415 25.63 -17.16 2.24
N THR A 416 25.83 -17.75 1.07
CA THR A 416 26.74 -17.24 0.03
C THR A 416 26.27 -17.72 -1.34
N LEU A 417 26.20 -16.80 -2.30
CA LEU A 417 26.05 -17.09 -3.72
C LEU A 417 27.15 -16.31 -4.45
N LEU A 418 28.09 -17.02 -5.09
CA LEU A 418 29.29 -16.49 -5.75
C LEU A 418 30.24 -15.82 -4.75
N PHE A 419 29.95 -14.60 -4.27
CA PHE A 419 30.87 -13.78 -3.50
C PHE A 419 30.29 -13.12 -2.24
N MET A 420 28.96 -13.15 -2.07
CA MET A 420 28.28 -12.56 -0.90
C MET A 420 27.03 -13.35 -0.52
N PRO A 421 26.48 -13.13 0.69
CA PRO A 421 25.13 -13.57 1.02
C PRO A 421 24.13 -13.04 0.00
N ALA A 422 23.17 -13.86 -0.37
CA ALA A 422 22.23 -13.52 -1.42
C ALA A 422 20.78 -13.91 -1.07
N GLN A 423 19.83 -13.20 -1.67
CA GLN A 423 18.43 -13.49 -1.59
C GLN A 423 17.81 -13.54 -2.99
N LEU A 424 17.43 -14.75 -3.41
CA LEU A 424 16.71 -14.99 -4.66
C LEU A 424 15.23 -14.87 -4.41
N THR A 425 14.53 -14.07 -5.20
CA THR A 425 13.08 -13.92 -5.17
C THR A 425 12.52 -14.16 -6.56
N MET A 426 11.53 -15.05 -6.67
CA MET A 426 10.82 -15.33 -7.90
C MET A 426 9.33 -15.43 -7.66
N GLY A 427 8.53 -15.15 -8.66
CA GLY A 427 7.08 -15.30 -8.54
C GLY A 427 6.36 -15.18 -9.86
N THR A 428 5.07 -15.46 -9.79
CA THR A 428 4.12 -15.31 -10.88
C THR A 428 2.89 -14.56 -10.39
N GLU A 429 2.26 -13.82 -11.29
CA GLU A 429 1.07 -13.03 -10.99
C GLU A 429 0.13 -13.05 -12.19
N TYR A 430 -1.15 -13.14 -11.92
CA TYR A 430 -2.23 -12.95 -12.90
C TYR A 430 -3.10 -11.81 -12.43
N SER A 431 -3.38 -10.87 -13.30
CA SER A 431 -4.35 -9.81 -13.09
C SER A 431 -5.39 -9.80 -14.19
N ASN A 432 -6.64 -9.53 -13.83
CA ASN A 432 -7.76 -9.33 -14.75
C ASN A 432 -8.55 -8.11 -14.29
N ASN A 433 -8.85 -7.21 -15.21
CA ASN A 433 -9.74 -6.07 -14.99
C ASN A 433 -10.78 -6.06 -16.12
N GLU A 434 -12.04 -5.99 -15.75
CA GLU A 434 -13.19 -5.87 -16.65
C GLU A 434 -13.91 -4.57 -16.29
N MET A 435 -14.02 -3.67 -17.25
CA MET A 435 -14.65 -2.37 -17.08
C MET A 435 -15.69 -2.12 -18.16
N LEU A 436 -16.88 -1.74 -17.74
CA LEU A 436 -17.94 -1.21 -18.60
C LEU A 436 -18.27 0.20 -18.10
N ASP A 437 -18.05 1.20 -18.96
CA ASP A 437 -18.41 2.59 -18.72
C ASP A 437 -19.39 3.06 -19.79
N GLU A 438 -20.54 3.54 -19.35
CA GLU A 438 -21.66 3.90 -20.22
C GLU A 438 -22.12 5.33 -19.92
N MET A 439 -22.21 6.13 -20.97
CA MET A 439 -22.88 7.42 -21.00
C MET A 439 -23.84 7.45 -22.20
N LEU A 440 -24.96 6.77 -22.02
CA LEU A 440 -25.90 6.49 -23.09
C LEU A 440 -26.52 7.75 -23.73
N GLY A 441 -26.63 8.84 -22.96
CA GLY A 441 -27.09 10.12 -23.50
C GLY A 441 -26.14 10.74 -24.54
N TYR A 442 -24.88 10.34 -24.52
CA TYR A 442 -23.86 10.75 -25.51
C TYR A 442 -23.46 9.64 -26.48
N ASP A 443 -24.20 8.53 -26.49
CA ASP A 443 -23.88 7.33 -27.30
C ASP A 443 -22.44 6.85 -27.09
N ARG A 444 -21.97 6.93 -25.83
CA ARG A 444 -20.60 6.55 -25.45
C ARG A 444 -20.64 5.31 -24.57
N THR A 445 -19.93 4.28 -25.02
CA THR A 445 -19.70 3.05 -24.26
C THR A 445 -18.24 2.64 -24.39
N ILE A 446 -17.58 2.43 -23.25
CA ILE A 446 -16.24 1.82 -23.17
C ILE A 446 -16.40 0.47 -22.49
N ASN A 447 -16.14 -0.60 -23.23
CA ASN A 447 -16.12 -1.96 -22.72
C ASN A 447 -14.70 -2.51 -22.88
N GLN A 448 -14.00 -2.70 -21.77
CA GLN A 448 -12.60 -3.06 -21.79
C GLN A 448 -12.32 -4.24 -20.87
N THR A 449 -11.60 -5.22 -21.40
CA THR A 449 -11.03 -6.31 -20.60
C THR A 449 -9.52 -6.30 -20.73
N VAL A 450 -8.86 -6.13 -19.60
CA VAL A 450 -7.39 -6.15 -19.50
C VAL A 450 -6.96 -7.34 -18.65
N ASN A 451 -6.13 -8.20 -19.22
CA ASN A 451 -5.52 -9.26 -18.44
C ASN A 451 -4.01 -9.34 -18.69
N THR A 452 -3.27 -9.60 -17.62
CA THR A 452 -1.81 -9.71 -17.66
C THR A 452 -1.37 -10.97 -16.92
N LYS A 453 -0.52 -11.76 -17.57
CA LYS A 453 0.18 -12.90 -16.99
C LYS A 453 1.64 -12.52 -16.84
N SER A 454 2.15 -12.64 -15.62
CA SER A 454 3.47 -12.13 -15.29
C SER A 454 4.33 -13.20 -14.61
N ALA A 455 5.63 -13.12 -14.86
CA ALA A 455 6.66 -13.81 -14.09
C ALA A 455 7.78 -12.84 -13.76
N PHE A 456 8.35 -12.92 -12.57
CA PHE A 456 9.49 -12.11 -12.18
C PHE A 456 10.55 -12.93 -11.48
N LEU A 457 11.80 -12.49 -11.64
CA LEU A 457 12.97 -13.08 -11.02
C LEU A 457 13.93 -11.98 -10.64
N GLN A 458 14.46 -12.03 -9.42
CA GLN A 458 15.51 -11.12 -8.98
C GLN A 458 16.43 -11.79 -7.97
N ASN A 459 17.68 -11.35 -7.93
CA ASN A 459 18.61 -11.72 -6.89
C ASN A 459 19.27 -10.47 -6.31
N GLU A 460 19.34 -10.42 -4.99
CA GLU A 460 20.01 -9.38 -4.24
C GLU A 460 21.20 -9.99 -3.50
N TRP A 461 22.41 -9.57 -3.84
CA TRP A 461 23.62 -9.84 -3.06
C TRP A 461 23.80 -8.70 -2.07
N LYS A 462 23.83 -8.99 -0.78
CA LYS A 462 23.91 -7.92 0.22
C LYS A 462 24.75 -8.28 1.44
N ASN A 463 25.44 -7.25 1.94
CA ASN A 463 26.03 -7.18 3.26
C ASN A 463 25.86 -5.75 3.82
N LYS A 464 26.43 -5.47 5.00
CA LYS A 464 26.34 -4.13 5.61
C LYS A 464 26.89 -3.02 4.71
N LYS A 465 27.92 -3.30 3.91
CA LYS A 465 28.63 -2.30 3.11
C LYS A 465 28.11 -2.18 1.69
N PHE A 466 27.70 -3.28 1.06
CA PHE A 466 27.25 -3.32 -0.34
C PHE A 466 25.90 -4.02 -0.48
N SER A 467 25.11 -3.58 -1.46
CA SER A 467 24.01 -4.34 -2.02
C SER A 467 24.02 -4.18 -3.54
N ILE A 468 23.84 -5.30 -4.24
CA ILE A 468 23.67 -5.37 -5.70
C ILE A 468 22.41 -6.16 -5.95
N LEU A 469 21.41 -5.54 -6.57
CA LEU A 469 20.18 -6.20 -6.96
C LEU A 469 20.09 -6.20 -8.48
N LEU A 470 19.88 -7.38 -9.05
CA LEU A 470 19.59 -7.59 -10.45
C LEU A 470 18.27 -8.33 -10.57
N GLY A 471 17.39 -7.89 -11.45
CA GLY A 471 16.11 -8.53 -11.64
C GLY A 471 15.41 -8.12 -12.93
N GLY A 472 14.31 -8.81 -13.21
CA GLY A 472 13.46 -8.52 -14.34
C GLY A 472 12.09 -9.13 -14.19
N ARG A 473 11.13 -8.55 -14.88
CA ARG A 473 9.75 -9.02 -14.99
C ARG A 473 9.40 -9.22 -16.45
N PHE A 474 8.62 -10.24 -16.71
CA PHE A 474 8.11 -10.63 -18.01
C PHE A 474 6.59 -10.57 -17.95
N ASP A 475 5.98 -9.70 -18.75
CA ASP A 475 4.54 -9.50 -18.79
C ASP A 475 3.98 -9.85 -20.16
N LYS A 476 2.96 -10.72 -20.17
CA LYS A 476 2.14 -10.96 -21.36
C LYS A 476 0.78 -10.31 -21.14
N HIS A 477 0.58 -9.19 -21.79
CA HIS A 477 -0.61 -8.36 -21.72
C HIS A 477 -1.52 -8.65 -22.95
N ASN A 478 -2.84 -8.73 -22.77
CA ASN A 478 -3.74 -9.08 -23.87
C ASN A 478 -3.83 -8.00 -24.97
N LEU A 479 -3.69 -6.71 -24.60
CA LEU A 479 -3.71 -5.60 -25.54
C LEU A 479 -2.35 -5.36 -26.25
N ILE A 480 -1.30 -6.10 -25.86
CA ILE A 480 0.05 -5.93 -26.38
C ILE A 480 0.52 -7.23 -27.03
N LYS A 481 0.90 -7.15 -28.31
CA LYS A 481 1.30 -8.33 -29.08
C LYS A 481 2.56 -8.99 -28.53
N ASP A 482 3.55 -8.18 -28.19
CA ASP A 482 4.87 -8.65 -27.78
C ASP A 482 4.94 -8.92 -26.27
N LEU A 483 5.89 -9.78 -25.87
CA LEU A 483 6.27 -9.94 -24.49
C LEU A 483 6.98 -8.69 -24.00
N ILE A 484 6.53 -8.15 -22.87
CA ILE A 484 7.17 -6.99 -22.26
C ILE A 484 8.21 -7.49 -21.25
N ILE A 485 9.41 -6.94 -21.37
CA ILE A 485 10.53 -7.23 -20.46
C ILE A 485 10.91 -5.96 -19.74
N SER A 486 10.82 -5.97 -18.41
CA SER A 486 11.13 -4.84 -17.54
C SER A 486 12.34 -5.17 -16.65
N PRO A 487 13.58 -4.90 -17.09
CA PRO A 487 14.77 -5.11 -16.28
C PRO A 487 14.91 -4.03 -15.21
N ARG A 488 15.61 -4.40 -14.12
CA ARG A 488 16.04 -3.48 -13.08
C ARG A 488 17.41 -3.84 -12.52
N MET A 489 18.13 -2.82 -12.11
CA MET A 489 19.43 -2.94 -11.45
C MET A 489 19.54 -1.87 -10.36
N ASN A 490 19.92 -2.27 -9.15
CA ASN A 490 20.13 -1.34 -8.04
C ASN A 490 21.49 -1.65 -7.40
N PHE A 491 22.18 -0.60 -7.02
CA PHE A 491 23.45 -0.66 -6.33
C PHE A 491 23.42 0.24 -5.10
N ARG A 492 23.91 -0.26 -3.96
CA ARG A 492 24.12 0.51 -2.74
C ARG A 492 25.53 0.29 -2.22
N TYR A 493 26.14 1.38 -1.79
CA TYR A 493 27.43 1.39 -1.12
C TYR A 493 27.36 2.26 0.14
N ASN A 494 27.65 1.67 1.31
CA ASN A 494 27.78 2.38 2.59
C ASN A 494 29.28 2.47 2.91
N PRO A 495 29.95 3.59 2.59
CA PRO A 495 31.37 3.77 2.91
C PRO A 495 31.63 3.75 4.42
N ASN A 496 30.69 4.23 5.19
CA ASN A 496 30.66 4.25 6.66
C ASN A 496 29.22 4.20 7.19
N GLU A 497 29.03 4.27 8.49
CA GLU A 497 27.72 4.20 9.15
C GLU A 497 26.86 5.46 8.93
N PHE A 498 27.45 6.57 8.50
CA PHE A 498 26.81 7.87 8.36
C PHE A 498 26.42 8.21 6.92
N MET A 499 26.78 7.35 5.96
CA MET A 499 26.60 7.64 4.55
C MET A 499 26.14 6.42 3.77
N SER A 500 25.13 6.60 2.93
CA SER A 500 24.70 5.64 1.91
C SER A 500 24.69 6.28 0.53
N LEU A 501 25.39 5.65 -0.41
CA LEU A 501 25.33 5.99 -1.83
C LEU A 501 24.51 4.94 -2.56
N ARG A 502 23.61 5.38 -3.43
CA ARG A 502 22.76 4.47 -4.21
C ARG A 502 22.71 4.90 -5.66
N ALA A 503 22.62 3.91 -6.55
CA ALA A 503 22.35 4.11 -7.97
C ALA A 503 21.32 3.07 -8.41
N SER A 504 20.38 3.46 -9.25
CA SER A 504 19.38 2.54 -9.77
C SER A 504 19.05 2.80 -11.24
N TYR A 505 18.72 1.71 -11.91
CA TYR A 505 18.14 1.69 -13.24
C TYR A 505 16.91 0.80 -13.23
N SER A 506 15.85 1.23 -13.89
CA SER A 506 14.65 0.42 -14.12
C SER A 506 13.95 0.83 -15.41
N SER A 507 13.36 -0.15 -16.06
CA SER A 507 12.45 0.06 -17.18
C SER A 507 11.00 -0.04 -16.72
N GLY A 508 10.12 0.76 -17.32
CA GLY A 508 8.69 0.77 -17.06
C GLY A 508 7.89 0.79 -18.35
N PHE A 509 6.60 0.49 -18.25
CA PHE A 509 5.66 0.61 -19.37
C PHE A 509 4.26 0.98 -18.89
N ARG A 510 3.47 1.57 -19.80
CA ARG A 510 2.02 1.78 -19.65
C ARG A 510 1.32 1.17 -20.87
N ALA A 511 0.30 0.37 -20.60
CA ALA A 511 -0.45 -0.31 -21.65
C ALA A 511 -1.43 0.66 -22.34
N PRO A 512 -1.78 0.42 -23.63
CA PRO A 512 -2.76 1.20 -24.36
C PRO A 512 -4.18 0.80 -23.94
N GLN A 513 -4.66 1.38 -22.84
CA GLN A 513 -5.97 1.09 -22.25
C GLN A 513 -6.62 2.38 -21.75
N ALA A 514 -7.94 2.35 -21.51
CA ALA A 514 -8.63 3.44 -20.85
C ALA A 514 -8.26 3.48 -19.36
N PHE A 515 -8.08 4.66 -18.85
CA PHE A 515 -7.82 4.95 -17.44
C PHE A 515 -8.91 5.88 -16.89
N ASP A 516 -8.91 6.14 -15.58
CA ASP A 516 -9.95 6.93 -14.91
C ASP A 516 -10.05 8.36 -15.47
N GLU A 517 -8.93 8.93 -15.90
CA GLU A 517 -8.89 10.25 -16.53
C GLU A 517 -9.65 10.28 -17.87
N ASP A 518 -9.61 9.18 -18.61
CA ASP A 518 -10.31 9.07 -19.89
C ASP A 518 -11.83 8.94 -19.74
N LEU A 519 -12.26 8.55 -18.53
CA LEU A 519 -13.68 8.41 -18.19
C LEU A 519 -14.28 9.71 -17.63
N HIS A 520 -13.43 10.64 -17.20
CA HIS A 520 -13.85 11.94 -16.72
C HIS A 520 -14.16 12.86 -17.91
N ILE A 521 -15.41 13.31 -17.99
CA ILE A 521 -15.84 14.24 -19.03
C ILE A 521 -15.69 15.66 -18.53
N THR A 522 -15.08 16.50 -19.31
CA THR A 522 -14.93 17.92 -19.00
C THR A 522 -15.96 18.72 -19.80
N ALA A 523 -16.82 19.44 -19.09
CA ALA A 523 -17.81 20.35 -19.67
C ALA A 523 -17.26 21.80 -19.66
N VAL A 524 -16.17 22.06 -20.40
CA VAL A 524 -15.55 23.37 -20.47
C VAL A 524 -16.36 24.33 -21.34
N GLY A 525 -16.74 25.47 -20.81
CA GLY A 525 -17.47 26.51 -21.56
C GLY A 525 -18.82 26.03 -22.11
N GLY A 526 -19.40 24.98 -21.52
CA GLY A 526 -20.68 24.42 -21.94
C GLY A 526 -20.57 23.40 -23.08
N ASN A 527 -19.37 23.12 -23.58
CA ASN A 527 -19.15 22.08 -24.57
C ASN A 527 -18.59 20.81 -23.87
N VAL A 528 -19.21 19.68 -24.20
CA VAL A 528 -18.77 18.38 -23.67
C VAL A 528 -17.60 17.86 -24.50
N VAL A 529 -16.49 17.54 -23.85
CA VAL A 529 -15.33 16.89 -24.47
C VAL A 529 -15.33 15.43 -24.10
N LEU A 530 -15.52 14.56 -25.09
CA LEU A 530 -15.43 13.11 -24.96
C LEU A 530 -14.06 12.63 -25.41
N ILE A 531 -13.37 11.90 -24.56
CA ILE A 531 -12.11 11.25 -24.90
C ILE A 531 -12.42 9.92 -25.57
N GLN A 532 -11.82 9.67 -26.73
CA GLN A 532 -11.89 8.40 -27.45
C GLN A 532 -10.49 7.82 -27.57
N LEU A 533 -10.35 6.53 -27.31
CA LEU A 533 -9.07 5.83 -27.47
C LEU A 533 -8.84 5.53 -28.95
N ASP A 534 -7.68 5.94 -29.47
CA ASP A 534 -7.25 5.55 -30.82
C ASP A 534 -6.98 4.03 -30.83
N PRO A 535 -7.57 3.27 -31.80
CA PRO A 535 -7.35 1.83 -31.92
C PRO A 535 -5.88 1.47 -32.24
N ASN A 536 -5.07 2.43 -32.69
CA ASN A 536 -3.65 2.26 -33.00
C ASN A 536 -2.74 2.69 -31.84
N LEU A 537 -3.30 3.03 -30.67
CA LEU A 537 -2.54 3.45 -29.51
C LEU A 537 -1.47 2.40 -29.15
N LYS A 538 -0.24 2.85 -28.94
CA LYS A 538 0.89 1.97 -28.65
C LYS A 538 1.27 2.03 -27.18
N THR A 539 2.03 1.01 -26.75
CA THR A 539 2.61 0.92 -25.42
C THR A 539 3.62 2.04 -25.19
N GLU A 540 3.44 2.81 -24.13
CA GLU A 540 4.45 3.75 -23.65
C GLU A 540 5.55 2.99 -22.90
N LYS A 541 6.80 3.42 -23.04
CA LYS A 541 7.96 2.81 -22.38
C LYS A 541 8.79 3.89 -21.71
N SER A 542 9.43 3.50 -20.60
CA SER A 542 10.34 4.39 -19.90
C SER A 542 11.62 3.69 -19.46
N HIS A 543 12.69 4.48 -19.37
CA HIS A 543 13.96 4.10 -18.75
C HIS A 543 14.30 5.14 -17.70
N SER A 544 14.29 4.73 -16.43
CA SER A 544 14.54 5.61 -15.30
C SER A 544 15.88 5.31 -14.67
N TYR A 545 16.68 6.34 -14.45
CA TYR A 545 17.97 6.31 -13.76
C TYR A 545 17.87 7.20 -12.52
N SER A 546 18.38 6.76 -11.39
CA SER A 546 18.54 7.61 -10.22
C SER A 546 19.87 7.38 -9.53
N ALA A 547 20.38 8.42 -8.90
CA ALA A 547 21.53 8.37 -8.03
C ALA A 547 21.28 9.20 -6.79
N SER A 548 21.74 8.75 -5.63
CA SER A 548 21.57 9.47 -4.39
C SER A 548 22.72 9.33 -3.42
N ALA A 549 22.87 10.35 -2.59
CA ALA A 549 23.73 10.36 -1.41
C ALA A 549 22.88 10.72 -0.19
N ASP A 550 22.91 9.86 0.80
CA ASP A 550 22.11 9.97 2.01
C ASP A 550 23.06 10.03 3.21
N PHE A 551 23.05 11.15 3.94
CA PHE A 551 23.92 11.42 5.07
C PHE A 551 23.10 11.49 6.34
N TYR A 552 23.52 10.80 7.39
CA TYR A 552 22.87 10.82 8.69
C TYR A 552 23.89 11.03 9.79
N LYS A 553 23.58 11.89 10.72
CA LYS A 553 24.41 12.11 11.89
C LYS A 553 23.56 12.49 13.10
N THR A 554 23.87 11.91 14.23
CA THR A 554 23.27 12.25 15.51
C THR A 554 24.23 13.09 16.33
N PHE A 555 23.78 14.24 16.81
CA PHE A 555 24.51 15.14 17.70
C PHE A 555 23.70 15.28 19.01
N GLY A 556 24.08 14.53 20.04
CA GLY A 556 23.29 14.46 21.26
C GLY A 556 21.90 13.91 20.99
N GLN A 557 20.86 14.73 21.21
CA GLN A 557 19.46 14.36 20.93
C GLN A 557 18.98 14.79 19.53
N VAL A 558 19.79 15.52 18.77
CA VAL A 558 19.43 16.00 17.43
C VAL A 558 19.89 15.01 16.38
N GLN A 559 18.94 14.49 15.60
CA GLN A 559 19.22 13.64 14.44
C GLN A 559 19.10 14.49 13.16
N ILE A 560 20.13 14.44 12.32
CA ILE A 560 20.17 15.15 11.04
C ILE A 560 20.24 14.12 9.93
N ASN A 561 19.33 14.24 8.95
CA ASN A 561 19.39 13.52 7.68
C ASN A 561 19.43 14.51 6.53
N LEU A 562 20.40 14.36 5.64
CA LEU A 562 20.48 15.07 4.38
C LEU A 562 20.47 14.07 3.25
N LEU A 563 19.40 14.05 2.48
CA LEU A 563 19.26 13.27 1.27
C LEU A 563 19.39 14.16 0.05
N ILE A 564 20.36 13.84 -0.81
CA ILE A 564 20.52 14.44 -2.14
C ILE A 564 20.21 13.36 -3.15
N GLU A 565 19.26 13.62 -4.04
CA GLU A 565 18.84 12.67 -5.08
C GLU A 565 18.76 13.38 -6.42
N GLY A 566 19.33 12.75 -7.45
CA GLY A 566 19.14 13.10 -8.85
C GLY A 566 18.45 11.96 -9.58
N PHE A 567 17.52 12.29 -10.47
CA PHE A 567 16.85 11.31 -11.32
C PHE A 567 16.75 11.82 -12.76
N TYR A 568 16.73 10.86 -13.68
CA TYR A 568 16.54 11.12 -15.09
C TYR A 568 15.69 10.00 -15.70
N THR A 569 14.56 10.38 -16.33
CA THR A 569 13.66 9.43 -16.98
C THR A 569 13.56 9.76 -18.47
N ILE A 570 13.94 8.80 -19.29
CA ILE A 570 13.66 8.82 -20.73
C ILE A 570 12.29 8.19 -20.91
N TRP A 571 11.38 8.96 -21.44
CA TRP A 571 10.03 8.52 -21.72
C TRP A 571 9.80 8.49 -23.21
N ILE A 572 9.44 7.32 -23.72
CA ILE A 572 9.14 7.09 -25.12
C ILE A 572 7.63 7.03 -25.24
N MET A 573 7.04 8.19 -25.54
CA MET A 573 5.64 8.29 -25.91
C MET A 573 5.47 7.89 -27.37
N CYS A 574 4.45 7.13 -27.67
CA CYS A 574 3.94 7.00 -29.02
C CYS A 574 2.78 7.98 -29.17
N LEU A 575 3.09 9.21 -29.50
CA LEU A 575 2.09 10.14 -30.05
C LEU A 575 1.66 9.58 -31.41
N CYS A 576 0.44 9.10 -31.49
CA CYS A 576 -0.22 8.80 -32.78
C CYS A 576 -1.26 9.88 -33.02
#